data_f33b9e4c65792c3b88c5729f608132da
#
_entry.id   f33b9e4c65792c3b88c5729f608132da
#
_cell.length_a   1.000
_cell.length_b   1.000
_cell.length_c   1.000
_cell.angle_alpha   90.00
_cell.angle_beta   90.00
_cell.angle_gamma   90.00
#
_symmetry.space_group_name_H-M   'P 1'
#
loop_
_entity.id
_entity.type
_entity.pdbx_description
1 polymer ?
#
loop_
_entity_poly.entity_id
_entity_poly.type
_entity_poly.pdbx_seq_one_letter_code
_entity_poly.pdbx_strand_id
1 'polypeptide(L)'
;LIQWQKSSHNPVIPEPKVGHPGWGVYNVFDPHAWVEGSGYRVILGGQIKPNDLYDSAYLFKSSDLTHWEYVAPFYRPHIEWTDADEDCACPDFFKLGNKHVLLCISHPSGTRYYVGQYQGDRFKPEAHYRLNWPGGPCFAPESLIDNKGRRIFWSWLIDQRKSASYPSPALGVMSLPRVMSLEQDGRVCIEPPEELKQLRTNHRRITQIELKDGNEKLLTDVNSRCMEVIMEVDVPRGGIIAIAVCQSPNKSEQTMIIYDSSQKTLSIDTTNSSLNPNIWRPYPIYRGKAEQQDCSIQKATLDLPSDEPLKLKIFLDHSVVEIFANAHQCLTQRIYPTRSDSLNLSIFCQKGPIQITSLDIWEITPTNNS
;
A
#
# COMPACT_ATOMS: atom_id res chain seq x y z
N LEU A 1 6.44 25.23 -10.00
CA LEU A 1 6.48 25.38 -8.54
C LEU A 1 7.92 25.26 -8.05
N ILE A 2 8.71 26.36 -8.23
CA ILE A 2 10.14 26.37 -7.89
C ILE A 2 10.41 27.13 -6.58
N GLN A 3 9.56 28.12 -6.29
CA GLN A 3 9.65 28.92 -5.07
C GLN A 3 8.32 28.93 -4.33
N TRP A 4 8.39 28.81 -3.02
CA TRP A 4 7.24 28.81 -2.13
C TRP A 4 7.38 29.91 -1.09
N GLN A 5 6.30 30.68 -0.90
CA GLN A 5 6.22 31.68 0.16
C GLN A 5 4.98 31.38 1.01
N LYS A 6 5.16 31.34 2.33
CA LYS A 6 4.02 31.23 3.25
C LYS A 6 3.18 32.50 3.17
N SER A 7 1.83 32.31 3.11
CA SER A 7 0.89 33.43 3.19
C SER A 7 1.03 34.15 4.52
N SER A 8 0.89 35.47 4.49
CA SER A 8 0.82 36.29 5.71
C SER A 8 -0.46 36.02 6.53
N HIS A 9 -1.46 35.38 5.94
CA HIS A 9 -2.71 34.99 6.60
C HIS A 9 -2.61 33.64 7.34
N ASN A 10 -1.46 32.94 7.24
CA ASN A 10 -1.28 31.67 7.95
C ASN A 10 -1.22 31.86 9.48
N PRO A 11 -1.80 30.95 10.26
CA PRO A 11 -2.61 29.80 9.84
C PRO A 11 -4.03 30.20 9.41
N VAL A 12 -4.44 29.82 8.17
CA VAL A 12 -5.78 30.13 7.65
C VAL A 12 -6.89 29.32 8.34
N ILE A 13 -6.56 28.16 8.88
CA ILE A 13 -7.41 27.36 9.79
C ILE A 13 -6.57 27.12 11.06
N PRO A 14 -6.72 27.94 12.10
CA PRO A 14 -5.98 27.76 13.33
C PRO A 14 -6.49 26.55 14.12
N GLU A 15 -5.58 25.88 14.82
CA GLU A 15 -5.95 24.84 15.77
C GLU A 15 -6.85 25.45 16.87
N PRO A 16 -8.02 24.85 17.14
CA PRO A 16 -8.94 25.38 18.14
C PRO A 16 -8.37 25.23 19.56
N LYS A 17 -8.47 26.29 20.34
CA LYS A 17 -8.08 26.32 21.76
C LYS A 17 -9.33 26.32 22.65
N VAL A 18 -9.14 26.05 23.95
CA VAL A 18 -10.22 26.16 24.95
C VAL A 18 -10.93 27.50 24.81
N GLY A 19 -12.26 27.47 24.71
CA GLY A 19 -13.11 28.64 24.48
C GLY A 19 -13.36 28.97 23.00
N HIS A 20 -12.68 28.35 22.06
CA HIS A 20 -12.98 28.47 20.64
C HIS A 20 -14.15 27.53 20.26
N PRO A 21 -15.10 27.94 19.39
CA PRO A 21 -16.23 27.08 18.99
C PRO A 21 -15.83 25.72 18.40
N GLY A 22 -14.64 25.61 17.80
CA GLY A 22 -14.11 24.37 17.26
C GLY A 22 -13.44 23.43 18.28
N TRP A 23 -13.27 23.88 19.53
CA TRP A 23 -12.67 23.05 20.57
C TRP A 23 -13.50 21.80 20.86
N GLY A 24 -12.87 20.62 20.72
CA GLY A 24 -13.56 19.35 20.85
C GLY A 24 -14.49 19.00 19.68
N VAL A 25 -14.52 19.82 18.61
CA VAL A 25 -15.32 19.60 17.40
C VAL A 25 -14.47 19.11 16.24
N TYR A 26 -13.28 19.68 16.05
CA TYR A 26 -12.35 19.27 14.99
C TYR A 26 -10.89 19.44 15.42
N ASN A 27 -10.00 18.69 14.76
CA ASN A 27 -8.55 18.86 14.80
C ASN A 27 -8.06 19.57 13.54
N VAL A 28 -6.81 20.03 13.55
CA VAL A 28 -6.15 20.67 12.40
C VAL A 28 -4.84 19.96 12.11
N PHE A 29 -4.87 18.97 11.22
CA PHE A 29 -3.69 18.30 10.69
C PHE A 29 -3.96 17.71 9.30
N ASP A 30 -2.92 17.50 8.50
CA ASP A 30 -2.91 16.82 7.20
C ASP A 30 -4.00 17.31 6.24
N PRO A 31 -3.93 18.55 5.71
CA PRO A 31 -4.97 19.09 4.85
C PRO A 31 -4.92 18.55 3.43
N HIS A 32 -6.07 18.17 2.87
CA HIS A 32 -6.27 17.96 1.45
C HIS A 32 -7.33 18.90 0.89
N ALA A 33 -7.01 19.67 -0.16
CA ALA A 33 -7.89 20.69 -0.70
C ALA A 33 -8.23 20.43 -2.18
N TRP A 34 -9.47 20.77 -2.58
CA TRP A 34 -9.91 20.73 -3.98
C TRP A 34 -10.80 21.90 -4.34
N VAL A 35 -10.96 22.11 -5.64
CA VAL A 35 -11.91 23.10 -6.18
C VAL A 35 -13.27 22.43 -6.37
N GLU A 36 -14.34 23.08 -5.92
CA GLU A 36 -15.70 22.62 -6.10
C GLU A 36 -16.62 23.77 -6.49
N GLY A 37 -17.14 23.72 -7.72
CA GLY A 37 -17.91 24.83 -8.28
C GLY A 37 -17.09 26.11 -8.38
N SER A 38 -17.56 27.19 -7.75
CA SER A 38 -16.85 28.47 -7.66
C SER A 38 -16.05 28.65 -6.38
N GLY A 39 -15.94 27.62 -5.56
CA GLY A 39 -15.28 27.70 -4.25
C GLY A 39 -14.27 26.58 -4.03
N TYR A 40 -13.84 26.48 -2.80
CA TYR A 40 -12.83 25.53 -2.36
C TYR A 40 -13.35 24.67 -1.22
N ARG A 41 -12.88 23.45 -1.15
CA ARG A 41 -13.07 22.53 -0.04
C ARG A 41 -11.74 22.11 0.50
N VAL A 42 -11.65 21.86 1.80
CA VAL A 42 -10.54 21.19 2.44
C VAL A 42 -11.07 20.19 3.45
N ILE A 43 -10.47 19.01 3.47
CA ILE A 43 -10.61 18.06 4.57
C ILE A 43 -9.33 18.05 5.40
N LEU A 44 -9.51 17.93 6.70
CA LEU A 44 -8.43 17.78 7.67
C LEU A 44 -8.53 16.41 8.33
N GLY A 45 -7.43 15.85 8.77
CA GLY A 45 -7.40 14.59 9.50
C GLY A 45 -8.27 14.60 10.76
N GLY A 46 -8.81 13.46 11.16
CA GLY A 46 -9.77 13.30 12.23
C GLY A 46 -9.32 12.41 13.37
N GLN A 47 -9.40 12.92 14.61
CA GLN A 47 -9.10 12.20 15.86
C GLN A 47 -10.10 12.50 17.00
N ILE A 48 -11.08 13.35 16.80
CA ILE A 48 -12.08 13.62 17.85
C ILE A 48 -13.02 12.42 17.95
N LYS A 49 -13.20 11.94 19.15
CA LYS A 49 -14.07 10.81 19.48
C LYS A 49 -15.32 11.31 20.20
N PRO A 50 -16.36 11.73 19.44
CA PRO A 50 -17.56 12.30 20.04
C PRO A 50 -18.40 11.26 20.82
N ASN A 51 -18.30 9.99 20.44
CA ASN A 51 -18.96 8.85 21.08
C ASN A 51 -17.94 7.71 21.24
N ASP A 52 -18.24 6.54 20.69
CA ASP A 52 -17.35 5.38 20.72
C ASP A 52 -16.43 5.28 19.50
N LEU A 53 -16.65 6.10 18.48
CA LEU A 53 -15.87 6.14 17.23
C LEU A 53 -15.25 7.51 17.02
N TYR A 54 -14.06 7.55 16.41
CA TYR A 54 -13.45 8.79 15.95
C TYR A 54 -14.23 9.40 14.78
N ASP A 55 -14.32 10.72 14.74
CA ASP A 55 -14.62 11.43 13.50
C ASP A 55 -13.40 11.30 12.56
N SER A 56 -13.66 10.90 11.32
CA SER A 56 -12.63 10.65 10.32
C SER A 56 -12.64 11.75 9.26
N ALA A 57 -11.84 12.77 9.45
CA ALA A 57 -11.75 14.00 8.68
C ALA A 57 -12.87 15.02 8.96
N TYR A 58 -12.49 16.28 8.79
CA TYR A 58 -13.36 17.45 9.00
C TYR A 58 -13.39 18.31 7.75
N LEU A 59 -14.59 18.63 7.27
CA LEU A 59 -14.80 19.42 6.06
C LEU A 59 -14.91 20.90 6.38
N PHE A 60 -14.17 21.69 5.59
CA PHE A 60 -14.28 23.14 5.56
C PHE A 60 -14.51 23.62 4.13
N LYS A 61 -15.12 24.80 3.99
CA LYS A 61 -15.32 25.48 2.71
C LYS A 61 -14.75 26.89 2.74
N SER A 62 -14.36 27.39 1.57
CA SER A 62 -13.89 28.76 1.37
C SER A 62 -14.25 29.27 -0.01
N SER A 63 -14.39 30.59 -0.16
CA SER A 63 -14.50 31.26 -1.45
C SER A 63 -13.18 31.92 -1.92
N ASP A 64 -12.18 32.07 -1.02
CA ASP A 64 -10.99 32.89 -1.24
C ASP A 64 -9.66 32.29 -0.76
N LEU A 65 -9.69 31.03 -0.22
CA LEU A 65 -8.54 30.32 0.36
C LEU A 65 -7.97 30.93 1.66
N THR A 66 -8.51 32.05 2.11
CA THR A 66 -8.03 32.75 3.34
C THR A 66 -9.03 32.64 4.50
N HIS A 67 -10.31 32.62 4.19
CA HIS A 67 -11.39 32.47 5.16
C HIS A 67 -12.07 31.12 5.00
N TRP A 68 -11.99 30.28 6.01
CA TRP A 68 -12.50 28.93 6.01
C TRP A 68 -13.61 28.76 7.05
N GLU A 69 -14.71 28.19 6.62
CA GLU A 69 -15.88 27.89 7.45
C GLU A 69 -15.97 26.36 7.67
N TYR A 70 -16.04 25.94 8.91
CA TYR A 70 -16.31 24.54 9.25
C TYR A 70 -17.70 24.13 8.79
N VAL A 71 -17.81 23.01 8.11
CA VAL A 71 -19.08 22.48 7.58
C VAL A 71 -19.61 21.36 8.47
N ALA A 72 -18.87 20.27 8.57
CA ALA A 72 -19.28 19.07 9.30
C ALA A 72 -18.13 18.06 9.41
N PRO A 73 -18.26 16.99 10.22
CA PRO A 73 -17.47 15.78 10.05
C PRO A 73 -17.69 15.25 8.64
N PHE A 74 -16.60 14.96 7.95
CA PHE A 74 -16.65 14.52 6.54
C PHE A 74 -17.07 13.07 6.43
N TYR A 75 -16.53 12.22 7.30
CA TYR A 75 -16.81 10.79 7.37
C TYR A 75 -16.66 10.29 8.81
N ARG A 76 -17.50 9.33 9.16
CA ARG A 76 -17.38 8.53 10.39
C ARG A 76 -17.17 7.06 10.03
N PRO A 77 -16.22 6.38 10.67
CA PRO A 77 -15.94 4.99 10.36
C PRO A 77 -17.12 4.07 10.67
N HIS A 78 -17.24 3.01 9.88
CA HIS A 78 -18.16 1.91 10.14
C HIS A 78 -17.44 0.85 10.97
N ILE A 79 -18.03 0.47 12.10
CA ILE A 79 -17.46 -0.55 13.00
C ILE A 79 -17.24 -1.92 12.33
N GLU A 80 -17.95 -2.20 11.24
CA GLU A 80 -17.76 -3.41 10.44
C GLU A 80 -16.44 -3.42 9.66
N TRP A 81 -15.84 -2.24 9.43
CA TRP A 81 -14.64 -2.07 8.60
C TRP A 81 -13.39 -1.69 9.39
N THR A 82 -13.61 -1.01 10.52
CA THR A 82 -12.53 -0.38 11.29
C THR A 82 -12.77 -0.57 12.78
N ASP A 83 -11.69 -0.67 13.53
CA ASP A 83 -11.77 -0.67 14.98
C ASP A 83 -12.14 0.73 15.50
N ALA A 84 -12.74 0.77 16.69
CA ALA A 84 -13.28 2.01 17.29
C ALA A 84 -12.21 3.09 17.55
N ASP A 85 -10.94 2.71 17.56
CA ASP A 85 -9.80 3.59 17.82
C ASP A 85 -8.99 3.93 16.55
N GLU A 86 -9.52 3.57 15.38
CA GLU A 86 -8.91 3.91 14.10
C GLU A 86 -9.31 5.33 13.67
N ASP A 87 -8.33 6.17 13.50
CA ASP A 87 -8.47 7.53 12.98
C ASP A 87 -8.34 7.62 11.46
N CYS A 88 -8.47 8.82 10.91
CA CYS A 88 -8.17 9.14 9.52
C CYS A 88 -7.13 10.27 9.49
N ALA A 89 -5.91 9.94 9.10
CA ALA A 89 -4.85 10.91 8.89
C ALA A 89 -4.34 10.87 7.45
N CYS A 90 -3.63 11.90 7.00
CA CYS A 90 -3.24 12.08 5.61
C CYS A 90 -4.41 11.81 4.65
N PRO A 91 -5.58 12.45 4.84
CA PRO A 91 -6.72 12.20 3.97
C PRO A 91 -6.48 12.80 2.59
N ASP A 92 -6.68 12.00 1.55
CA ASP A 92 -6.67 12.41 0.15
C ASP A 92 -8.02 12.02 -0.45
N PHE A 93 -8.76 13.01 -0.98
CA PHE A 93 -10.12 12.80 -1.46
C PHE A 93 -10.27 13.19 -2.92
N PHE A 94 -10.76 12.28 -3.75
CA PHE A 94 -10.85 12.50 -5.17
C PHE A 94 -11.98 11.71 -5.86
N LYS A 95 -12.36 12.19 -7.03
CA LYS A 95 -13.25 11.47 -7.92
C LYS A 95 -12.51 10.38 -8.68
N LEU A 96 -13.12 9.18 -8.76
CA LEU A 96 -12.62 8.04 -9.53
C LEU A 96 -13.78 7.43 -10.33
N GLY A 97 -13.82 7.68 -11.64
CA GLY A 97 -14.96 7.28 -12.47
C GLY A 97 -16.27 7.94 -12.02
N ASN A 98 -17.27 7.12 -11.68
CA ASN A 98 -18.56 7.56 -11.14
C ASN A 98 -18.65 7.51 -9.61
N LYS A 99 -17.56 7.22 -8.93
CA LYS A 99 -17.42 7.16 -7.46
C LYS A 99 -16.44 8.21 -6.97
N HIS A 100 -16.32 8.30 -5.65
CA HIS A 100 -15.28 9.05 -4.95
C HIS A 100 -14.50 8.12 -4.05
N VAL A 101 -13.24 8.45 -3.83
CA VAL A 101 -12.32 7.72 -2.98
C VAL A 101 -11.82 8.65 -1.88
N LEU A 102 -11.86 8.18 -0.65
CA LEU A 102 -11.13 8.73 0.48
C LEU A 102 -9.96 7.77 0.76
N LEU A 103 -8.75 8.18 0.36
CA LEU A 103 -7.51 7.47 0.61
C LEU A 103 -6.87 8.08 1.86
N CYS A 104 -6.49 7.27 2.85
CA CYS A 104 -5.95 7.78 4.10
C CYS A 104 -5.15 6.71 4.85
N ILE A 105 -4.69 7.07 6.03
CA ILE A 105 -4.16 6.10 7.00
C ILE A 105 -5.00 6.06 8.26
N SER A 106 -4.86 4.94 8.95
CA SER A 106 -5.06 4.82 10.39
C SER A 106 -3.69 4.67 11.04
N HIS A 107 -3.43 5.41 12.10
CA HIS A 107 -2.16 5.28 12.82
C HIS A 107 -1.87 3.85 13.30
N PRO A 108 -2.83 3.09 13.85
CA PRO A 108 -2.58 1.70 14.21
C PRO A 108 -2.48 0.74 13.02
N SER A 109 -3.16 0.99 11.89
CA SER A 109 -3.36 -0.02 10.84
C SER A 109 -2.73 0.32 9.48
N GLY A 110 -2.26 1.57 9.27
CA GLY A 110 -1.62 2.00 8.03
C GLY A 110 -2.60 2.37 6.92
N THR A 111 -2.15 2.27 5.68
CA THR A 111 -2.84 2.75 4.47
C THR A 111 -4.11 1.98 4.15
N ARG A 112 -5.18 2.71 3.82
CA ARG A 112 -6.48 2.20 3.40
C ARG A 112 -7.22 3.20 2.53
N TYR A 113 -8.31 2.76 1.90
CA TYR A 113 -9.21 3.65 1.18
C TYR A 113 -10.67 3.21 1.27
N TYR A 114 -11.54 4.19 1.14
CA TYR A 114 -12.99 4.02 1.09
C TYR A 114 -13.49 4.46 -0.27
N VAL A 115 -14.43 3.71 -0.83
CA VAL A 115 -15.07 4.02 -2.11
C VAL A 115 -16.55 4.28 -1.88
N GLY A 116 -17.10 5.34 -2.44
CA GLY A 116 -18.50 5.67 -2.22
C GLY A 116 -19.00 6.86 -3.05
N GLN A 117 -20.09 7.45 -2.58
CA GLN A 117 -20.73 8.61 -3.20
C GLN A 117 -20.43 9.88 -2.40
N TYR A 118 -20.21 10.98 -3.11
CA TYR A 118 -20.11 12.31 -2.52
C TYR A 118 -21.18 13.20 -3.09
N GLN A 119 -22.00 13.74 -2.23
CA GLN A 119 -23.08 14.66 -2.59
C GLN A 119 -23.42 15.58 -1.42
N GLY A 120 -23.57 16.88 -1.71
CA GLY A 120 -24.01 17.85 -0.72
C GLY A 120 -23.10 17.95 0.50
N ASP A 121 -21.81 18.07 0.28
CA ASP A 121 -20.77 18.15 1.31
C ASP A 121 -20.69 16.91 2.26
N ARG A 122 -21.17 15.75 1.80
CA ARG A 122 -21.13 14.49 2.54
C ARG A 122 -20.58 13.35 1.72
N PHE A 123 -19.63 12.63 2.26
CA PHE A 123 -19.14 11.38 1.72
C PHE A 123 -19.85 10.20 2.38
N LYS A 124 -20.45 9.34 1.55
CA LYS A 124 -21.08 8.10 1.98
C LYS A 124 -20.29 6.94 1.40
N PRO A 125 -19.41 6.29 2.17
CA PRO A 125 -18.68 5.13 1.70
C PRO A 125 -19.61 3.94 1.52
N GLU A 126 -19.30 3.11 0.53
CA GLU A 126 -20.03 1.88 0.17
C GLU A 126 -19.12 0.66 0.32
N ALA A 127 -17.80 0.86 0.28
CA ALA A 127 -16.80 -0.18 0.43
C ALA A 127 -15.53 0.37 1.08
N HIS A 128 -14.79 -0.54 1.73
CA HIS A 128 -13.52 -0.27 2.37
C HIS A 128 -12.49 -1.31 1.95
N TYR A 129 -11.26 -0.84 1.69
CA TYR A 129 -10.13 -1.68 1.29
C TYR A 129 -8.87 -1.29 2.04
N ARG A 130 -8.02 -2.26 2.31
CA ARG A 130 -6.72 -2.05 2.93
C ARG A 130 -5.61 -2.12 1.87
N LEU A 131 -4.58 -1.32 2.06
CA LEU A 131 -3.31 -1.39 1.33
C LEU A 131 -2.15 -1.73 2.27
N ASN A 132 -2.48 -1.95 3.53
CA ASN A 132 -1.56 -2.38 4.57
C ASN A 132 -2.24 -3.39 5.49
N TRP A 133 -1.51 -4.42 5.86
CA TRP A 133 -1.92 -5.49 6.78
C TRP A 133 -0.90 -5.63 7.91
N PRO A 134 -1.18 -6.43 8.96
CA PRO A 134 -0.22 -6.68 10.02
C PRO A 134 1.17 -7.00 9.49
N GLY A 135 2.18 -6.26 9.96
CA GLY A 135 3.57 -6.37 9.50
C GLY A 135 3.94 -5.57 8.27
N GLY A 136 2.97 -4.97 7.56
CA GLY A 136 3.22 -4.15 6.38
C GLY A 136 3.74 -2.74 6.71
N PRO A 137 4.53 -2.11 5.82
CA PRO A 137 5.14 -0.81 6.02
C PRO A 137 4.39 0.36 5.38
N CYS A 138 3.26 0.14 4.68
CA CYS A 138 2.59 1.18 3.90
C CYS A 138 1.90 2.21 4.79
N PHE A 139 2.27 3.49 4.60
CA PHE A 139 1.82 4.60 5.40
C PHE A 139 1.69 5.88 4.55
N ALA A 140 0.96 6.90 5.03
CA ALA A 140 0.85 8.23 4.45
C ALA A 140 0.77 8.25 2.90
N PRO A 141 -0.31 7.75 2.32
CA PRO A 141 -0.50 7.77 0.87
C PRO A 141 -0.90 9.17 0.41
N GLU A 142 -0.43 9.54 -0.78
CA GLU A 142 -0.82 10.77 -1.45
C GLU A 142 -0.96 10.54 -2.95
N SER A 143 -1.90 11.23 -3.59
CA SER A 143 -2.17 11.05 -5.01
C SER A 143 -2.21 12.35 -5.80
N LEU A 144 -2.07 12.20 -7.12
CA LEU A 144 -2.25 13.28 -8.08
C LEU A 144 -2.93 12.77 -9.35
N ILE A 145 -3.45 13.69 -10.16
CA ILE A 145 -3.85 13.41 -11.54
C ILE A 145 -2.69 13.82 -12.45
N ASP A 146 -2.24 12.89 -13.30
CA ASP A 146 -1.22 13.18 -14.29
C ASP A 146 -1.82 13.84 -15.56
N ASN A 147 -0.95 14.20 -16.51
CA ASN A 147 -1.34 14.81 -17.77
C ASN A 147 -2.13 13.88 -18.72
N LYS A 148 -2.21 12.58 -18.41
CA LYS A 148 -3.05 11.60 -19.11
C LYS A 148 -4.40 11.38 -18.43
N GLY A 149 -4.68 12.11 -17.34
CA GLY A 149 -5.92 11.98 -16.55
C GLY A 149 -5.96 10.75 -15.66
N ARG A 150 -4.82 10.08 -15.42
CA ARG A 150 -4.74 8.94 -14.52
C ARG A 150 -4.56 9.41 -13.07
N ARG A 151 -5.23 8.76 -12.13
CA ARG A 151 -4.96 8.93 -10.71
C ARG A 151 -3.76 8.08 -10.32
N ILE A 152 -2.67 8.72 -9.91
CA ILE A 152 -1.43 8.06 -9.50
C ILE A 152 -1.20 8.36 -8.03
N PHE A 153 -0.88 7.35 -7.23
CA PHE A 153 -0.58 7.52 -5.82
C PHE A 153 0.71 6.80 -5.41
N TRP A 154 1.28 7.25 -4.32
CA TRP A 154 2.43 6.67 -3.62
C TRP A 154 2.09 6.48 -2.16
N SER A 155 2.85 5.61 -1.50
CA SER A 155 2.84 5.47 -0.04
C SER A 155 4.26 5.62 0.49
N TRP A 156 4.39 6.16 1.68
CA TRP A 156 5.62 6.06 2.43
C TRP A 156 5.75 4.63 2.98
N LEU A 157 6.91 4.00 2.76
CA LEU A 157 7.27 2.70 3.28
C LEU A 157 8.19 2.90 4.48
N ILE A 158 7.64 2.79 5.69
CA ILE A 158 8.40 3.04 6.91
C ILE A 158 9.54 2.04 7.07
N ASP A 159 10.66 2.50 7.65
CA ASP A 159 11.79 1.62 7.95
C ASP A 159 11.47 0.73 9.14
N GLN A 160 11.70 -0.56 8.99
CA GLN A 160 11.41 -1.58 10.01
C GLN A 160 12.67 -2.07 10.74
N ARG A 161 13.81 -1.41 10.56
CA ARG A 161 15.02 -1.69 11.33
C ARG A 161 14.97 -0.95 12.67
N LYS A 162 15.19 -1.68 13.78
CA LYS A 162 15.34 -1.04 15.09
C LYS A 162 16.57 -0.15 15.07
N SER A 163 16.39 1.12 15.38
CA SER A 163 17.49 2.08 15.58
C SER A 163 17.60 2.41 17.07
N ALA A 164 18.82 2.58 17.55
CA ALA A 164 19.08 3.07 18.91
C ALA A 164 18.55 4.50 19.13
N SER A 165 18.44 5.28 18.04
CA SER A 165 17.82 6.59 17.99
C SER A 165 16.57 6.54 17.11
N TYR A 166 15.40 6.36 17.71
CA TYR A 166 14.14 6.56 17.00
C TYR A 166 13.69 8.04 17.16
N PRO A 167 13.27 8.73 16.10
CA PRO A 167 13.23 8.26 14.71
C PRO A 167 14.63 8.12 14.09
N SER A 168 14.84 7.04 13.34
CA SER A 168 16.06 6.86 12.57
C SER A 168 16.20 7.94 11.50
N PRO A 169 17.41 8.47 11.22
CA PRO A 169 17.63 9.40 10.11
C PRO A 169 17.29 8.80 8.73
N ALA A 170 17.22 7.46 8.62
CA ALA A 170 16.74 6.77 7.42
C ALA A 170 15.27 6.38 7.62
N LEU A 171 14.36 7.34 7.48
CA LEU A 171 12.94 7.20 7.85
C LEU A 171 12.11 6.34 6.90
N GLY A 172 12.66 5.76 5.87
CA GLY A 172 11.95 4.92 4.90
C GLY A 172 12.21 5.34 3.45
N VAL A 173 11.37 4.81 2.56
CA VAL A 173 11.41 5.10 1.12
C VAL A 173 9.99 5.26 0.60
N MET A 174 9.83 5.76 -0.62
CA MET A 174 8.54 5.78 -1.30
C MET A 174 8.28 4.43 -1.98
N SER A 175 7.01 4.04 -2.05
CA SER A 175 6.58 2.93 -2.91
C SER A 175 6.75 3.28 -4.39
N LEU A 176 6.65 2.30 -5.26
CA LEU A 176 6.43 2.56 -6.68
C LEU A 176 5.17 3.42 -6.88
N PRO A 177 5.12 4.23 -7.94
CA PRO A 177 3.88 4.85 -8.38
C PRO A 177 2.83 3.78 -8.71
N ARG A 178 1.56 4.04 -8.36
CA ARG A 178 0.45 3.12 -8.58
C ARG A 178 -0.69 3.86 -9.24
N VAL A 179 -1.14 3.36 -10.37
CA VAL A 179 -2.34 3.87 -11.05
C VAL A 179 -3.56 3.23 -10.41
N MET A 180 -4.48 4.06 -9.96
CA MET A 180 -5.77 3.63 -9.43
C MET A 180 -6.85 3.92 -10.48
N SER A 181 -7.67 2.94 -10.79
CA SER A 181 -8.80 3.06 -11.70
C SER A 181 -10.03 2.31 -11.19
N LEU A 182 -11.19 2.61 -11.75
CA LEU A 182 -12.46 1.96 -11.41
C LEU A 182 -12.95 1.17 -12.61
N GLU A 183 -13.21 -0.11 -12.43
CA GLU A 183 -13.84 -0.95 -13.44
C GLU A 183 -15.34 -0.69 -13.55
N GLN A 184 -15.95 -1.19 -14.63
CA GLN A 184 -17.39 -1.01 -14.88
C GLN A 184 -18.27 -1.66 -13.80
N ASP A 185 -17.81 -2.72 -13.20
CA ASP A 185 -18.49 -3.42 -12.10
C ASP A 185 -18.29 -2.76 -10.72
N GLY A 186 -17.52 -1.66 -10.67
CA GLY A 186 -17.25 -0.87 -9.47
C GLY A 186 -16.05 -1.35 -8.64
N ARG A 187 -15.30 -2.35 -9.11
CA ARG A 187 -14.04 -2.75 -8.47
C ARG A 187 -12.93 -1.73 -8.75
N VAL A 188 -12.10 -1.51 -7.75
CA VAL A 188 -10.90 -0.70 -7.89
C VAL A 188 -9.75 -1.56 -8.39
N CYS A 189 -9.09 -1.08 -9.46
CA CYS A 189 -7.84 -1.63 -9.95
C CYS A 189 -6.66 -0.79 -9.50
N ILE A 190 -5.58 -1.46 -9.10
CA ILE A 190 -4.32 -0.84 -8.72
C ILE A 190 -3.20 -1.54 -9.47
N GLU A 191 -2.54 -0.81 -10.34
CA GLU A 191 -1.46 -1.34 -11.17
C GLU A 191 -0.25 -0.40 -11.23
N PRO A 192 0.96 -0.95 -11.47
CA PRO A 192 2.12 -0.11 -11.77
C PRO A 192 1.90 0.62 -13.09
N PRO A 193 2.34 1.87 -13.24
CA PRO A 193 2.22 2.60 -14.50
C PRO A 193 3.12 2.01 -15.58
N GLU A 194 2.67 2.11 -16.83
CA GLU A 194 3.37 1.59 -18.02
C GLU A 194 4.79 2.17 -18.18
N GLU A 195 5.04 3.35 -17.66
CA GLU A 195 6.34 4.03 -17.71
C GLU A 195 7.45 3.24 -17.03
N LEU A 196 7.14 2.39 -16.04
CA LEU A 196 8.13 1.54 -15.40
C LEU A 196 8.76 0.53 -16.37
N LYS A 197 8.08 0.20 -17.46
CA LYS A 197 8.64 -0.68 -18.50
C LYS A 197 9.91 -0.11 -19.17
N GLN A 198 10.10 1.22 -19.10
CA GLN A 198 11.32 1.86 -19.62
C GLN A 198 12.58 1.51 -18.81
N LEU A 199 12.41 1.02 -17.59
CA LEU A 199 13.52 0.61 -16.72
C LEU A 199 13.97 -0.83 -16.98
N ARG A 200 13.23 -1.60 -17.78
CA ARG A 200 13.46 -3.01 -18.03
C ARG A 200 14.69 -3.24 -18.93
N THR A 201 15.53 -4.15 -18.51
CA THR A 201 16.68 -4.67 -19.27
C THR A 201 16.78 -6.18 -19.10
N ASN A 202 17.63 -6.84 -19.87
CA ASN A 202 17.97 -8.26 -19.75
C ASN A 202 16.73 -9.18 -19.63
N HIS A 203 15.80 -9.04 -20.58
CA HIS A 203 14.56 -9.84 -20.61
C HIS A 203 14.83 -11.34 -20.73
N ARG A 204 14.15 -12.10 -19.90
CA ARG A 204 14.10 -13.56 -19.95
C ARG A 204 12.64 -14.01 -19.92
N ARG A 205 12.31 -14.93 -20.83
CA ARG A 205 10.98 -15.52 -20.89
C ARG A 205 11.07 -17.04 -20.80
N ILE A 206 10.27 -17.58 -19.87
CA ILE A 206 10.13 -19.03 -19.69
C ILE A 206 8.64 -19.35 -19.83
N THR A 207 8.32 -20.34 -20.63
CA THR A 207 6.94 -20.77 -20.89
C THR A 207 6.76 -22.22 -20.50
N GLN A 208 5.54 -22.58 -20.13
CA GLN A 208 5.14 -23.96 -19.88
C GLN A 208 5.99 -24.69 -18.82
N ILE A 209 6.09 -24.10 -17.64
CA ILE A 209 6.70 -24.75 -16.49
C ILE A 209 5.64 -25.57 -15.78
N GLU A 210 5.80 -26.87 -15.76
CA GLU A 210 5.03 -27.76 -14.91
C GLU A 210 5.81 -28.07 -13.64
N LEU A 211 5.23 -27.76 -12.50
CA LEU A 211 5.78 -28.11 -11.19
C LEU A 211 4.93 -29.23 -10.58
N LYS A 212 5.59 -30.33 -10.24
CA LYS A 212 4.96 -31.44 -9.49
C LYS A 212 4.84 -31.04 -8.02
N ASP A 213 3.85 -31.63 -7.35
CA ASP A 213 3.61 -31.41 -5.92
C ASP A 213 4.89 -31.59 -5.07
N GLY A 214 5.15 -30.65 -4.20
CA GLY A 214 6.33 -30.62 -3.33
C GLY A 214 7.63 -30.22 -4.04
N ASN A 215 7.62 -29.92 -5.33
CA ASN A 215 8.84 -29.56 -6.06
C ASN A 215 9.17 -28.08 -6.00
N GLU A 216 10.47 -27.82 -6.09
CA GLU A 216 11.07 -26.51 -6.26
C GLU A 216 11.76 -26.41 -7.62
N LYS A 217 11.64 -25.26 -8.25
CA LYS A 217 12.43 -24.88 -9.44
C LYS A 217 13.24 -23.63 -9.13
N LEU A 218 14.55 -23.81 -9.04
CA LEU A 218 15.51 -22.70 -8.97
C LEU A 218 15.69 -22.12 -10.37
N LEU A 219 15.64 -20.80 -10.48
CA LEU A 219 15.92 -20.06 -11.72
C LEU A 219 17.39 -19.62 -11.70
N THR A 220 18.27 -20.46 -12.18
CA THR A 220 19.73 -20.38 -12.02
C THR A 220 20.36 -19.13 -12.61
N ASP A 221 19.73 -18.53 -13.62
CA ASP A 221 20.28 -17.38 -14.34
C ASP A 221 19.73 -16.04 -13.86
N VAL A 222 19.01 -16.02 -12.75
CA VAL A 222 18.42 -14.81 -12.17
C VAL A 222 19.13 -14.52 -10.86
N ASN A 223 20.04 -13.53 -10.87
CA ASN A 223 20.88 -13.17 -9.74
C ASN A 223 20.85 -11.64 -9.53
N SER A 224 19.71 -11.10 -9.13
CA SER A 224 19.55 -9.67 -8.96
C SER A 224 18.67 -9.35 -7.74
N ARG A 225 18.90 -8.17 -7.16
CA ARG A 225 18.01 -7.54 -6.16
C ARG A 225 17.18 -6.41 -6.74
N CYS A 226 17.29 -6.18 -8.06
CA CYS A 226 16.53 -5.18 -8.77
C CYS A 226 15.93 -5.86 -10.01
N MET A 227 14.68 -6.30 -9.89
CA MET A 227 14.01 -7.04 -10.96
C MET A 227 12.50 -6.81 -10.96
N GLU A 228 11.92 -7.00 -12.13
CA GLU A 228 10.49 -7.18 -12.29
C GLU A 228 10.21 -8.60 -12.77
N VAL A 229 9.25 -9.25 -12.14
CA VAL A 229 8.77 -10.60 -12.50
C VAL A 229 7.30 -10.49 -12.83
N ILE A 230 6.91 -10.92 -14.03
CA ILE A 230 5.50 -11.08 -14.40
C ILE A 230 5.25 -12.57 -14.59
N MET A 231 4.26 -13.09 -13.88
CA MET A 231 3.91 -14.51 -13.91
C MET A 231 2.40 -14.69 -14.08
N GLU A 232 2.04 -15.62 -14.93
CA GLU A 232 0.67 -16.13 -15.02
C GLU A 232 0.68 -17.64 -14.74
N VAL A 233 -0.18 -18.06 -13.82
CA VAL A 233 -0.16 -19.44 -13.30
C VAL A 233 -1.57 -19.94 -12.98
N ASP A 234 -1.83 -21.17 -13.42
CA ASP A 234 -3.06 -21.90 -13.07
C ASP A 234 -2.82 -22.62 -11.74
N VAL A 235 -3.48 -22.12 -10.68
CA VAL A 235 -3.40 -22.70 -9.35
C VAL A 235 -4.67 -23.51 -9.11
N PRO A 236 -4.60 -24.86 -8.99
CA PRO A 236 -5.76 -25.67 -8.76
C PRO A 236 -6.41 -25.35 -7.39
N ARG A 237 -7.68 -25.67 -7.26
CA ARG A 237 -8.39 -25.51 -5.99
C ARG A 237 -7.70 -26.28 -4.86
N GLY A 238 -7.34 -25.59 -3.80
CA GLY A 238 -6.55 -26.14 -2.69
C GLY A 238 -5.04 -26.08 -2.91
N GLY A 239 -4.57 -25.74 -4.11
CA GLY A 239 -3.14 -25.61 -4.42
C GLY A 239 -2.49 -24.39 -3.78
N ILE A 240 -1.18 -24.49 -3.56
CA ILE A 240 -0.33 -23.41 -3.03
C ILE A 240 0.83 -23.21 -3.99
N ILE A 241 1.02 -21.95 -4.40
CA ILE A 241 2.27 -21.54 -5.07
C ILE A 241 3.04 -20.57 -4.18
N ALA A 242 4.35 -20.75 -4.15
CA ALA A 242 5.24 -19.85 -3.43
C ALA A 242 6.44 -19.46 -4.31
N ILE A 243 6.85 -18.20 -4.20
CA ILE A 243 8.00 -17.65 -4.92
C ILE A 243 8.97 -17.14 -3.85
N ALA A 244 10.20 -17.66 -3.84
CA ALA A 244 11.25 -17.16 -2.98
C ALA A 244 12.09 -16.13 -3.76
N VAL A 245 12.20 -14.93 -3.23
CA VAL A 245 13.09 -13.87 -3.71
C VAL A 245 14.17 -13.58 -2.69
N CYS A 246 15.27 -13.00 -3.09
CA CYS A 246 16.45 -12.81 -2.23
C CYS A 246 16.82 -14.08 -1.46
N GLN A 247 16.78 -15.21 -2.13
CA GLN A 247 17.14 -16.49 -1.50
C GLN A 247 18.65 -16.71 -1.57
N SER A 248 19.25 -16.99 -0.40
CA SER A 248 20.65 -17.43 -0.34
C SER A 248 20.79 -18.89 -0.80
N PRO A 249 21.98 -19.33 -1.27
CA PRO A 249 22.18 -20.71 -1.74
C PRO A 249 21.84 -21.79 -0.71
N ASN A 250 22.07 -21.52 0.57
CA ASN A 250 21.74 -22.41 1.68
C ASN A 250 20.35 -22.13 2.30
N LYS A 251 19.57 -21.23 1.71
CA LYS A 251 18.22 -20.83 2.19
C LYS A 251 18.17 -20.24 3.59
N SER A 252 19.30 -19.80 4.14
CA SER A 252 19.33 -19.13 5.43
C SER A 252 18.69 -17.73 5.39
N GLU A 253 18.68 -17.09 4.21
CA GLU A 253 17.89 -15.91 3.91
C GLU A 253 17.00 -16.16 2.72
N GLN A 254 15.73 -15.79 2.83
CA GLN A 254 14.75 -15.78 1.75
C GLN A 254 13.49 -15.01 2.15
N THR A 255 12.86 -14.38 1.19
CA THR A 255 11.52 -13.79 1.34
C THR A 255 10.55 -14.60 0.51
N MET A 256 9.46 -15.08 1.12
CA MET A 256 8.49 -15.93 0.45
C MET A 256 7.23 -15.15 0.09
N ILE A 257 6.83 -15.21 -1.17
CA ILE A 257 5.55 -14.71 -1.68
C ILE A 257 4.67 -15.94 -1.89
N ILE A 258 3.54 -16.03 -1.20
CA ILE A 258 2.74 -17.25 -1.14
C ILE A 258 1.29 -16.93 -1.49
N TYR A 259 0.74 -17.61 -2.48
CA TYR A 259 -0.70 -17.67 -2.72
C TYR A 259 -1.24 -19.04 -2.33
N ASP A 260 -2.21 -19.05 -1.41
CA ASP A 260 -2.94 -20.24 -0.97
C ASP A 260 -4.39 -20.15 -1.46
N SER A 261 -4.74 -20.93 -2.46
CA SER A 261 -6.09 -20.91 -3.06
C SER A 261 -7.17 -21.45 -2.11
N SER A 262 -6.79 -22.31 -1.14
CA SER A 262 -7.74 -22.83 -0.15
C SER A 262 -8.09 -21.78 0.92
N GLN A 263 -7.10 -20.97 1.30
CA GLN A 263 -7.28 -19.87 2.24
C GLN A 263 -7.74 -18.59 1.56
N LYS A 264 -7.66 -18.52 0.22
CA LYS A 264 -7.91 -17.32 -0.58
C LYS A 264 -7.06 -16.15 -0.12
N THR A 265 -5.75 -16.40 0.06
CA THR A 265 -4.82 -15.42 0.61
C THR A 265 -3.55 -15.30 -0.21
N LEU A 266 -3.10 -14.05 -0.36
CA LEU A 266 -1.76 -13.72 -0.81
C LEU A 266 -0.96 -13.20 0.39
N SER A 267 0.25 -13.69 0.59
CA SER A 267 1.09 -13.30 1.73
C SER A 267 2.54 -13.08 1.33
N ILE A 268 3.22 -12.26 2.14
CA ILE A 268 4.67 -12.09 2.12
C ILE A 268 5.19 -12.55 3.48
N ASP A 269 5.93 -13.65 3.50
CA ASP A 269 6.58 -14.16 4.69
C ASP A 269 8.04 -13.69 4.72
N THR A 270 8.36 -12.90 5.70
CA THR A 270 9.67 -12.32 5.94
C THR A 270 10.40 -12.93 7.15
N THR A 271 9.91 -14.06 7.67
CA THR A 271 10.49 -14.73 8.84
C THR A 271 12.00 -14.96 8.68
N ASN A 272 12.41 -15.37 7.48
CA ASN A 272 13.82 -15.61 7.13
C ASN A 272 14.37 -14.60 6.11
N SER A 273 13.80 -13.39 6.03
CA SER A 273 14.24 -12.42 5.01
C SER A 273 15.55 -11.71 5.33
N SER A 274 16.09 -11.90 6.53
CA SER A 274 17.30 -11.24 7.01
C SER A 274 17.92 -12.01 8.17
N LEU A 275 19.26 -12.05 8.23
CA LEU A 275 20.01 -12.53 9.41
C LEU A 275 20.21 -11.41 10.46
N ASN A 276 19.76 -10.18 10.19
CA ASN A 276 19.82 -9.10 11.13
C ASN A 276 18.70 -9.25 12.20
N PRO A 277 19.03 -9.46 13.49
CA PRO A 277 18.02 -9.61 14.54
C PRO A 277 17.32 -8.29 14.89
N ASN A 278 17.79 -7.17 14.37
CA ASN A 278 17.23 -5.84 14.66
C ASN A 278 16.16 -5.41 13.64
N ILE A 279 15.39 -6.35 13.14
CA ILE A 279 14.19 -6.05 12.35
C ILE A 279 12.97 -6.15 13.26
N TRP A 280 12.03 -5.22 13.11
CA TRP A 280 10.82 -5.17 13.90
C TRP A 280 9.66 -4.69 13.04
N ARG A 281 8.61 -5.45 12.96
CA ARG A 281 7.41 -5.18 12.16
C ARG A 281 6.20 -5.00 13.06
N PRO A 282 6.09 -3.85 13.74
CA PRO A 282 5.06 -3.63 14.75
C PRO A 282 3.66 -3.67 14.16
N TYR A 283 2.77 -4.33 14.88
CA TYR A 283 1.35 -4.17 14.67
C TYR A 283 0.60 -4.28 16.00
N PRO A 284 -0.28 -3.35 16.35
CA PRO A 284 -0.57 -2.08 15.64
C PRO A 284 0.67 -1.18 15.45
N ILE A 285 0.70 -0.34 14.39
CA ILE A 285 1.92 0.39 13.99
C ILE A 285 2.30 1.44 15.04
N TYR A 286 1.46 2.42 15.30
CA TYR A 286 1.71 3.48 16.29
C TYR A 286 0.88 3.24 17.55
N ARG A 287 1.36 2.37 18.42
CA ARG A 287 0.79 2.06 19.74
C ARG A 287 1.89 1.95 20.80
N GLY A 288 1.48 1.91 22.07
CA GLY A 288 2.41 1.61 23.14
C GLY A 288 3.11 0.26 22.93
N LYS A 289 4.42 0.17 23.23
CA LYS A 289 5.22 -1.05 23.00
C LYS A 289 4.60 -2.33 23.59
N ALA A 290 3.83 -2.19 24.67
CA ALA A 290 3.13 -3.32 25.29
C ALA A 290 2.00 -3.92 24.45
N GLU A 291 1.47 -3.14 23.50
CA GLU A 291 0.36 -3.55 22.62
C GLU A 291 0.84 -4.05 21.25
N GLN A 292 2.11 -3.78 20.91
CA GLN A 292 2.69 -4.13 19.62
C GLN A 292 3.20 -5.58 19.62
N GLN A 293 2.91 -6.26 18.52
CA GLN A 293 3.48 -7.57 18.21
C GLN A 293 4.36 -7.48 16.96
N ASP A 294 5.38 -8.34 16.88
CA ASP A 294 6.19 -8.47 15.65
C ASP A 294 5.47 -9.38 14.66
N CYS A 295 5.13 -8.85 13.51
CA CYS A 295 4.39 -9.55 12.47
C CYS A 295 5.27 -9.81 11.25
N SER A 296 5.94 -10.95 11.19
CA SER A 296 6.82 -11.32 10.08
C SER A 296 6.06 -11.77 8.81
N ILE A 297 4.78 -12.07 8.92
CA ILE A 297 3.95 -12.48 7.77
C ILE A 297 2.85 -11.45 7.53
N GLN A 298 2.96 -10.73 6.43
CA GLN A 298 1.89 -9.88 5.94
C GLN A 298 0.94 -10.72 5.07
N LYS A 299 -0.36 -10.71 5.36
CA LYS A 299 -1.36 -11.52 4.67
C LYS A 299 -2.58 -10.70 4.28
N ALA A 300 -2.95 -10.76 3.00
CA ALA A 300 -4.14 -10.14 2.44
C ALA A 300 -5.08 -11.18 1.83
N THR A 301 -6.37 -10.87 1.78
CA THR A 301 -7.34 -11.69 1.04
C THR A 301 -7.16 -11.52 -0.45
N LEU A 302 -7.11 -12.63 -1.19
CA LEU A 302 -7.15 -12.68 -2.65
C LEU A 302 -8.04 -13.86 -3.06
N ASP A 303 -9.30 -13.57 -3.30
CA ASP A 303 -10.29 -14.56 -3.75
C ASP A 303 -10.42 -14.49 -5.26
N LEU A 304 -9.89 -15.48 -5.96
CA LEU A 304 -9.99 -15.57 -7.41
C LEU A 304 -11.07 -16.58 -7.79
N PRO A 305 -11.87 -16.30 -8.83
CA PRO A 305 -12.72 -17.29 -9.48
C PRO A 305 -11.91 -18.54 -9.87
N SER A 306 -12.53 -19.70 -9.89
CA SER A 306 -11.84 -20.98 -10.12
C SER A 306 -11.24 -21.16 -11.53
N ASP A 307 -11.68 -20.35 -12.46
CA ASP A 307 -11.25 -20.30 -13.86
C ASP A 307 -10.36 -19.10 -14.18
N GLU A 308 -10.09 -18.25 -13.18
CA GLU A 308 -9.19 -17.11 -13.33
C GLU A 308 -7.76 -17.48 -12.91
N PRO A 309 -6.77 -17.38 -13.82
CA PRO A 309 -5.38 -17.61 -13.48
C PRO A 309 -4.88 -16.53 -12.51
N LEU A 310 -3.97 -16.92 -11.62
CA LEU A 310 -3.24 -15.97 -10.81
C LEU A 310 -2.24 -15.21 -11.67
N LYS A 311 -2.37 -13.89 -11.72
CA LYS A 311 -1.45 -12.98 -12.42
C LYS A 311 -0.70 -12.15 -11.41
N LEU A 312 0.61 -12.30 -11.35
CA LEU A 312 1.47 -11.55 -10.46
C LEU A 312 2.42 -10.65 -11.24
N LYS A 313 2.52 -9.38 -10.81
CA LYS A 313 3.61 -8.48 -11.16
C LYS A 313 4.37 -8.21 -9.86
N ILE A 314 5.61 -8.64 -9.78
CA ILE A 314 6.45 -8.54 -8.58
C ILE A 314 7.61 -7.62 -8.93
N PHE A 315 7.78 -6.58 -8.14
CA PHE A 315 8.93 -5.70 -8.20
C PHE A 315 9.80 -5.93 -6.98
N LEU A 316 11.06 -6.18 -7.22
CA LEU A 316 12.09 -6.24 -6.19
C LEU A 316 13.06 -5.09 -6.43
N ASP A 317 13.22 -4.23 -5.44
CA ASP A 317 14.21 -3.14 -5.45
C ASP A 317 14.95 -3.11 -4.09
N HIS A 318 16.10 -3.78 -4.06
CA HIS A 318 16.98 -3.94 -2.90
C HIS A 318 16.23 -4.33 -1.61
N SER A 319 15.63 -3.35 -0.95
CA SER A 319 14.96 -3.52 0.35
C SER A 319 13.43 -3.47 0.25
N VAL A 320 12.88 -3.47 -0.94
CA VAL A 320 11.43 -3.37 -1.17
C VAL A 320 10.96 -4.49 -2.07
N VAL A 321 9.86 -5.13 -1.68
CA VAL A 321 9.08 -6.03 -2.53
C VAL A 321 7.69 -5.46 -2.67
N GLU A 322 7.25 -5.23 -3.92
CA GLU A 322 5.88 -4.81 -4.24
C GLU A 322 5.23 -5.82 -5.17
N ILE A 323 4.04 -6.27 -4.82
CA ILE A 323 3.30 -7.31 -5.53
C ILE A 323 1.96 -6.74 -5.95
N PHE A 324 1.65 -6.84 -7.24
CA PHE A 324 0.34 -6.55 -7.81
C PHE A 324 -0.26 -7.87 -8.30
N ALA A 325 -1.37 -8.26 -7.73
CA ALA A 325 -2.05 -9.51 -8.04
C ALA A 325 -3.41 -9.24 -8.70
N ASN A 326 -3.59 -9.73 -9.92
CA ASN A 326 -4.81 -9.61 -10.73
C ASN A 326 -5.37 -8.17 -10.79
N ALA A 327 -4.51 -7.16 -10.67
CA ALA A 327 -4.85 -5.74 -10.58
C ALA A 327 -5.75 -5.33 -9.39
N HIS A 328 -6.18 -6.28 -8.55
CA HIS A 328 -7.11 -6.01 -7.45
C HIS A 328 -6.48 -6.03 -6.07
N GLN A 329 -5.34 -6.69 -5.92
CA GLN A 329 -4.63 -6.74 -4.65
C GLN A 329 -3.19 -6.25 -4.82
N CYS A 330 -2.74 -5.43 -3.87
CA CYS A 330 -1.37 -4.93 -3.84
C CYS A 330 -0.79 -5.13 -2.44
N LEU A 331 0.31 -5.89 -2.33
CA LEU A 331 1.08 -6.03 -1.09
C LEU A 331 2.46 -5.42 -1.27
N THR A 332 2.91 -4.74 -0.22
CA THR A 332 4.25 -4.15 -0.21
C THR A 332 4.94 -4.49 1.10
N GLN A 333 6.23 -4.82 1.02
CA GLN A 333 7.01 -5.16 2.20
C GLN A 333 8.43 -4.61 2.14
N ARG A 334 8.96 -4.24 3.29
CA ARG A 334 10.38 -3.95 3.48
C ARG A 334 11.11 -5.25 3.85
N ILE A 335 12.20 -5.50 3.12
CA ILE A 335 13.08 -6.67 3.36
C ILE A 335 14.52 -6.18 3.49
N TYR A 336 15.33 -6.90 4.25
CA TYR A 336 16.69 -6.44 4.56
C TYR A 336 17.69 -7.60 4.48
N PRO A 337 17.87 -8.23 3.29
CA PRO A 337 18.82 -9.32 3.13
C PRO A 337 20.25 -8.82 3.43
N THR A 338 20.96 -9.55 4.29
CA THR A 338 22.30 -9.17 4.75
C THR A 338 23.41 -9.82 3.94
N ARG A 339 23.14 -10.99 3.39
CA ARG A 339 24.13 -11.76 2.62
C ARG A 339 24.24 -11.24 1.19
N SER A 340 25.45 -11.07 0.68
CA SER A 340 25.69 -10.63 -0.70
C SER A 340 25.24 -11.67 -1.74
N ASP A 341 25.16 -12.95 -1.36
CA ASP A 341 24.72 -14.07 -2.22
C ASP A 341 23.22 -14.41 -2.09
N SER A 342 22.43 -13.63 -1.35
CA SER A 342 20.96 -13.71 -1.33
C SER A 342 20.38 -13.07 -2.60
N LEU A 343 20.54 -13.75 -3.74
CA LEU A 343 20.21 -13.25 -5.08
C LEU A 343 19.28 -14.20 -5.86
N ASN A 344 19.08 -15.43 -5.39
CA ASN A 344 18.33 -16.43 -6.12
C ASN A 344 16.83 -16.16 -6.12
N LEU A 345 16.18 -16.61 -7.19
CA LEU A 345 14.74 -16.70 -7.36
C LEU A 345 14.35 -18.17 -7.54
N SER A 346 13.43 -18.68 -6.74
CA SER A 346 12.89 -20.03 -6.90
C SER A 346 11.37 -20.06 -6.76
N ILE A 347 10.74 -21.08 -7.35
CA ILE A 347 9.30 -21.27 -7.34
C ILE A 347 9.00 -22.66 -6.78
N PHE A 348 8.02 -22.72 -5.87
CA PHE A 348 7.57 -23.94 -5.21
C PHE A 348 6.10 -24.17 -5.46
N CYS A 349 5.67 -25.44 -5.45
CA CYS A 349 4.25 -25.74 -5.36
C CYS A 349 3.97 -26.81 -4.31
N GLN A 350 2.78 -26.75 -3.74
CA GLN A 350 2.26 -27.73 -2.78
C GLN A 350 0.77 -27.97 -3.02
N LYS A 351 0.33 -29.16 -2.64
CA LYS A 351 -1.07 -29.61 -2.75
C LYS A 351 -1.58 -29.67 -4.20
N GLY A 352 -0.77 -30.24 -5.05
CA GLY A 352 -1.09 -30.53 -6.43
C GLY A 352 -0.08 -29.91 -7.43
N PRO A 353 -0.04 -30.45 -8.65
CA PRO A 353 0.78 -29.88 -9.70
C PRO A 353 0.26 -28.50 -10.10
N ILE A 354 1.17 -27.62 -10.46
CA ILE A 354 0.89 -26.25 -10.90
C ILE A 354 1.49 -26.03 -12.27
N GLN A 355 0.72 -25.38 -13.14
CA GLN A 355 1.19 -24.99 -14.46
C GLN A 355 1.40 -23.49 -14.53
N ILE A 356 2.64 -23.06 -14.73
CA ILE A 356 2.97 -21.66 -15.03
C ILE A 356 2.91 -21.50 -16.54
N THR A 357 1.96 -20.73 -17.02
CA THR A 357 1.72 -20.52 -18.45
C THR A 357 2.72 -19.54 -19.04
N SER A 358 3.11 -18.52 -18.27
CA SER A 358 4.17 -17.59 -18.67
C SER A 358 4.91 -17.04 -17.44
N LEU A 359 6.20 -16.84 -17.63
CA LEU A 359 7.09 -16.20 -16.65
C LEU A 359 8.06 -15.30 -17.41
N ASP A 360 7.92 -14.01 -17.23
CA ASP A 360 8.79 -12.99 -17.78
C ASP A 360 9.57 -12.32 -16.66
N ILE A 361 10.87 -12.15 -16.82
CA ILE A 361 11.77 -11.55 -15.84
C ILE A 361 12.61 -10.49 -16.52
N TRP A 362 12.73 -9.33 -15.92
CA TRP A 362 13.61 -8.23 -16.32
C TRP A 362 14.47 -7.79 -15.15
N GLU A 363 15.69 -7.42 -15.43
CA GLU A 363 16.43 -6.56 -14.52
C GLU A 363 15.94 -5.12 -14.65
N ILE A 364 15.94 -4.37 -13.55
CA ILE A 364 15.52 -2.97 -13.51
C ILE A 364 16.75 -2.09 -13.32
N THR A 365 16.88 -1.07 -14.16
CA THR A 365 17.95 -0.08 -14.08
C THR A 365 17.50 1.15 -13.26
N PRO A 366 18.43 1.87 -12.61
CA PRO A 366 18.10 3.13 -11.95
C PRO A 366 17.55 4.18 -12.92
N THR A 367 16.67 5.05 -12.43
CA THR A 367 16.10 6.16 -13.19
C THR A 367 17.11 7.28 -13.45
N ASN A 368 18.14 7.37 -12.62
CA ASN A 368 19.19 8.37 -12.72
C ASN A 368 20.49 7.68 -13.12
N ASN A 369 21.00 8.02 -14.29
CA ASN A 369 22.40 7.75 -14.61
C ASN A 369 23.24 8.68 -13.73
N SER A 370 23.76 8.13 -12.61
CA SER A 370 24.72 8.82 -11.75
C SER A 370 26.06 9.00 -12.45
#